data_42e44377a10716d589d02fd5ab9f26c5
#
_entry.id   42e44377a10716d589d02fd5ab9f26c5
#
_cell.length_a   1.000
_cell.length_b   1.000
_cell.length_c   1.000
_cell.angle_alpha   90.00
_cell.angle_beta   90.00
_cell.angle_gamma   90.00
#
_symmetry.space_group_name_H-M   'P 1'
#
loop_
_entity.id
_entity.type
_entity.pdbx_description
1 polymer ?
#
loop_
_entity_poly.entity_id
_entity_poly.type
_entity_poly.pdbx_seq_one_letter_code
_entity_poly.pdbx_strand_id
1 'polypeptide(L)'
;MADILEEIIAYKKQEVEHFKRELSQVYLESRAEILKNAYVVSMSQALSLSDTGIIAEFKRKSPSKGWINKDASASVIPYSYEINGATALSILTDNKYFGGSNIHIRTARLSKVKIPILYKNFIIDEYQIYQARISGATAILLIAACLTKEECRKFIDTAHLLGMEVLLEMHSEADTEYAELQPDMYGINNRNLGSFETDINNSFQLISRLPADGVKVSESGISSPEIVKQLRSIGYRGFLIGENFMKEPDPGLALANFIAQI
;
A
#
# COMPACT_ATOMS: atom_id res chain seq x y z
N MET A 1 -17.78 20.19 -6.51
CA MET A 1 -16.34 20.00 -6.74
C MET A 1 -16.18 18.61 -7.32
N ALA A 2 -15.39 18.43 -8.38
CA ALA A 2 -15.11 17.09 -8.88
C ALA A 2 -14.47 16.27 -7.75
N ASP A 3 -14.85 15.00 -7.63
CA ASP A 3 -14.24 14.11 -6.67
C ASP A 3 -12.75 13.96 -7.03
N ILE A 4 -11.86 14.22 -6.06
CA ILE A 4 -10.40 14.12 -6.29
C ILE A 4 -9.99 12.73 -6.79
N LEU A 5 -10.72 11.68 -6.39
CA LEU A 5 -10.48 10.33 -6.88
C LEU A 5 -10.75 10.23 -8.39
N GLU A 6 -11.84 10.82 -8.86
CA GLU A 6 -12.14 10.85 -10.31
C GLU A 6 -11.06 11.59 -11.10
N GLU A 7 -10.55 12.71 -10.57
CA GLU A 7 -9.44 13.45 -11.18
C GLU A 7 -8.17 12.59 -11.24
N ILE A 8 -7.83 11.91 -10.14
CA ILE A 8 -6.66 11.03 -10.06
C ILE A 8 -6.78 9.91 -11.08
N ILE A 9 -7.94 9.24 -11.15
CA ILE A 9 -8.17 8.12 -12.08
C ILE A 9 -8.11 8.59 -13.54
N ALA A 10 -8.71 9.74 -13.84
CA ALA A 10 -8.65 10.32 -15.19
C ALA A 10 -7.21 10.63 -15.63
N TYR A 11 -6.40 11.18 -14.73
CA TYR A 11 -4.99 11.42 -14.97
C TYR A 11 -4.21 10.11 -15.10
N LYS A 12 -4.48 9.13 -14.24
CA LYS A 12 -3.82 7.81 -14.26
C LYS A 12 -4.04 7.07 -15.58
N LYS A 13 -5.22 7.16 -16.18
CA LYS A 13 -5.48 6.61 -17.52
C LYS A 13 -4.54 7.20 -18.57
N GLN A 14 -4.34 8.53 -18.56
CA GLN A 14 -3.42 9.20 -19.47
C GLN A 14 -1.95 8.79 -19.20
N GLU A 15 -1.56 8.68 -17.95
CA GLU A 15 -0.22 8.26 -17.53
C GLU A 15 0.10 6.84 -18.01
N VAL A 16 -0.82 5.90 -17.80
CA VAL A 16 -0.66 4.49 -18.25
C VAL A 16 -0.55 4.41 -19.77
N GLU A 17 -1.40 5.13 -20.51
CA GLU A 17 -1.34 5.18 -21.97
C GLU A 17 -0.02 5.79 -22.50
N HIS A 18 0.53 6.77 -21.77
CA HIS A 18 1.84 7.32 -22.08
C HIS A 18 2.95 6.28 -21.88
N PHE A 19 2.94 5.57 -20.75
CA PHE A 19 3.93 4.52 -20.46
C PHE A 19 3.86 3.35 -21.44
N LYS A 20 2.65 2.94 -21.86
CA LYS A 20 2.47 1.88 -22.88
C LYS A 20 3.08 2.24 -24.23
N ARG A 21 3.12 3.54 -24.58
CA ARG A 21 3.76 4.02 -25.80
C ARG A 21 5.29 4.01 -25.73
N GLU A 22 5.84 4.30 -24.55
CA GLU A 22 7.28 4.29 -24.35
C GLU A 22 7.85 2.88 -24.17
N LEU A 23 7.11 2.02 -23.50
CA LEU A 23 7.52 0.66 -23.20
C LEU A 23 6.34 -0.30 -23.36
N SER A 24 6.42 -1.21 -24.34
CA SER A 24 5.29 -2.09 -24.64
C SER A 24 4.94 -3.03 -23.47
N GLN A 25 3.65 -3.32 -23.34
CA GLN A 25 3.15 -4.25 -22.33
C GLN A 25 3.78 -5.64 -22.51
N VAL A 26 3.90 -6.15 -23.71
CA VAL A 26 4.53 -7.44 -24.01
C VAL A 26 5.96 -7.52 -23.46
N TYR A 27 6.73 -6.43 -23.54
CA TYR A 27 8.06 -6.39 -22.96
C TYR A 27 8.00 -6.49 -21.43
N LEU A 28 7.10 -5.73 -20.75
CA LEU A 28 6.95 -5.81 -19.29
C LEU A 28 6.47 -7.20 -18.84
N GLU A 29 5.52 -7.80 -19.56
CA GLU A 29 5.05 -9.16 -19.29
C GLU A 29 6.21 -10.15 -19.33
N SER A 30 7.01 -10.11 -20.40
CA SER A 30 8.16 -11.00 -20.55
C SER A 30 9.20 -10.82 -19.43
N ARG A 31 9.41 -9.60 -18.95
CA ARG A 31 10.32 -9.30 -17.84
C ARG A 31 9.76 -9.76 -16.50
N ALA A 32 8.47 -9.58 -16.27
CA ALA A 32 7.80 -10.03 -15.06
C ALA A 32 7.74 -11.56 -14.99
N GLU A 33 7.50 -12.23 -16.12
CA GLU A 33 7.47 -13.69 -16.22
C GLU A 33 8.81 -14.33 -15.81
N ILE A 34 9.95 -13.72 -16.15
CA ILE A 34 11.28 -14.17 -15.69
C ILE A 34 11.36 -14.15 -14.16
N LEU A 35 10.67 -13.21 -13.51
CA LEU A 35 10.70 -13.01 -12.07
C LEU A 35 9.63 -13.80 -11.32
N LYS A 36 8.65 -14.42 -11.98
CA LYS A 36 7.49 -15.05 -11.30
C LYS A 36 7.89 -16.09 -10.27
N ASN A 37 8.95 -16.86 -10.53
CA ASN A 37 9.46 -17.90 -9.64
C ASN A 37 10.53 -17.39 -8.65
N ALA A 38 10.89 -16.09 -8.72
CA ALA A 38 11.80 -15.52 -7.74
C ALA A 38 11.09 -15.45 -6.38
N TYR A 39 11.81 -15.86 -5.33
CA TYR A 39 11.28 -15.83 -3.97
C TYR A 39 10.77 -14.44 -3.60
N VAL A 40 9.56 -14.41 -3.07
CA VAL A 40 8.88 -13.20 -2.60
C VAL A 40 8.51 -13.40 -1.14
N VAL A 41 8.89 -12.45 -0.29
CA VAL A 41 8.49 -12.47 1.12
C VAL A 41 7.01 -12.12 1.22
N SER A 42 6.20 -13.00 1.80
CA SER A 42 4.76 -12.81 1.99
C SER A 42 4.51 -11.68 2.99
N MET A 43 3.70 -10.69 2.58
CA MET A 43 3.29 -9.59 3.45
C MET A 43 2.20 -10.05 4.43
N SER A 44 1.23 -10.82 3.95
CA SER A 44 0.15 -11.35 4.79
C SER A 44 0.70 -12.23 5.91
N GLN A 45 1.66 -13.11 5.59
CA GLN A 45 2.32 -13.95 6.60
C GLN A 45 3.15 -13.10 7.57
N ALA A 46 3.92 -12.13 7.07
CA ALA A 46 4.72 -11.24 7.92
C ALA A 46 3.84 -10.48 8.92
N LEU A 47 2.71 -9.95 8.47
CA LEU A 47 1.75 -9.25 9.33
C LEU A 47 1.08 -10.16 10.35
N SER A 48 0.71 -11.39 9.94
CA SER A 48 0.08 -12.37 10.83
C SER A 48 0.98 -12.82 11.96
N LEU A 49 2.29 -12.92 11.71
CA LEU A 49 3.29 -13.37 12.68
C LEU A 49 3.91 -12.24 13.50
N SER A 50 3.67 -10.99 13.11
CA SER A 50 4.27 -9.83 13.76
C SER A 50 3.59 -9.46 15.08
N ASP A 51 4.39 -9.10 16.07
CA ASP A 51 3.89 -8.54 17.33
C ASP A 51 3.37 -7.11 17.18
N THR A 52 3.87 -6.33 16.20
CA THR A 52 3.47 -4.93 15.98
C THR A 52 2.63 -4.71 14.74
N GLY A 53 2.93 -5.41 13.63
CA GLY A 53 2.20 -5.32 12.36
C GLY A 53 2.32 -3.97 11.65
N ILE A 54 3.35 -3.17 11.94
CA ILE A 54 3.49 -1.84 11.36
C ILE A 54 3.93 -1.93 9.89
N ILE A 55 3.11 -1.36 9.00
CA ILE A 55 3.45 -1.09 7.60
C ILE A 55 3.90 0.37 7.52
N ALA A 56 5.20 0.60 7.50
CA ALA A 56 5.75 1.95 7.46
C ALA A 56 5.71 2.51 6.03
N GLU A 57 5.04 3.65 5.84
CA GLU A 57 4.84 4.24 4.51
C GLU A 57 5.90 5.29 4.19
N PHE A 58 6.60 5.08 3.07
CA PHE A 58 7.45 6.09 2.44
C PHE A 58 6.62 6.96 1.50
N LYS A 59 6.31 8.18 1.95
CA LYS A 59 5.48 9.15 1.24
C LYS A 59 6.07 10.54 1.34
N ARG A 60 6.40 11.15 0.19
CA ARG A 60 7.04 12.46 0.12
C ARG A 60 6.05 13.62 0.09
N LYS A 61 4.84 13.38 -0.46
CA LYS A 61 3.80 14.38 -0.73
C LYS A 61 2.43 13.77 -0.53
N SER A 62 1.41 14.57 -0.27
CA SER A 62 0.01 14.16 -0.34
C SER A 62 -0.88 15.27 -0.91
N PRO A 63 -2.05 14.96 -1.51
CA PRO A 63 -2.96 15.99 -2.02
C PRO A 63 -3.41 16.97 -0.95
N SER A 64 -3.66 16.51 0.27
CA SER A 64 -4.17 17.32 1.38
C SER A 64 -3.11 18.18 2.08
N LYS A 65 -1.81 17.80 2.04
CA LYS A 65 -0.72 18.47 2.78
C LYS A 65 0.35 19.08 1.88
N GLY A 66 0.36 18.76 0.59
CA GLY A 66 1.49 19.09 -0.27
C GLY A 66 2.74 18.29 0.08
N TRP A 67 3.91 18.89 0.01
CA TRP A 67 5.17 18.23 0.37
C TRP A 67 5.28 18.03 1.89
N ILE A 68 5.41 16.76 2.31
CA ILE A 68 5.66 16.35 3.69
C ILE A 68 7.17 16.34 3.93
N ASN A 69 7.91 15.69 3.03
CA ASN A 69 9.37 15.62 3.08
C ASN A 69 9.89 15.51 1.63
N LYS A 70 10.18 16.67 1.01
CA LYS A 70 10.58 16.74 -0.40
C LYS A 70 11.92 16.08 -0.68
N ASP A 71 12.84 16.14 0.30
CA ASP A 71 14.22 15.66 0.16
C ASP A 71 14.39 14.23 0.68
N ALA A 72 13.29 13.58 1.09
CA ALA A 72 13.30 12.21 1.58
C ALA A 72 13.91 11.25 0.55
N SER A 73 14.90 10.47 1.00
CA SER A 73 15.64 9.51 0.19
C SER A 73 15.07 8.09 0.29
N ALA A 74 14.72 7.52 -0.86
CA ALA A 74 14.29 6.13 -0.96
C ALA A 74 15.43 5.12 -0.72
N SER A 75 16.70 5.56 -0.74
CA SER A 75 17.86 4.73 -0.37
C SER A 75 18.12 4.68 1.13
N VAL A 76 17.54 5.60 1.90
CA VAL A 76 17.82 5.74 3.34
C VAL A 76 16.60 5.35 4.18
N ILE A 77 15.46 6.02 3.98
CA ILE A 77 14.30 5.90 4.87
C ILE A 77 13.68 4.50 4.87
N PRO A 78 13.45 3.82 3.71
CA PRO A 78 12.91 2.46 3.73
C PRO A 78 13.78 1.46 4.48
N TYR A 79 15.10 1.56 4.33
CA TYR A 79 16.04 0.73 5.08
C TYR A 79 16.05 1.08 6.58
N SER A 80 15.98 2.38 6.90
CA SER A 80 15.87 2.82 8.29
C SER A 80 14.59 2.29 8.94
N TYR A 81 13.45 2.27 8.23
CA TYR A 81 12.22 1.65 8.72
C TYR A 81 12.40 0.15 9.02
N GLU A 82 13.05 -0.61 8.11
CA GLU A 82 13.28 -2.04 8.32
C GLU A 82 14.10 -2.31 9.58
N ILE A 83 15.26 -1.65 9.75
CA ILE A 83 16.13 -1.87 10.92
C ILE A 83 15.53 -1.36 12.23
N ASN A 84 14.52 -0.49 12.17
CA ASN A 84 13.78 0.02 13.33
C ASN A 84 12.45 -0.72 13.56
N GLY A 85 12.24 -1.89 12.96
CA GLY A 85 11.18 -2.81 13.32
C GLY A 85 9.89 -2.72 12.49
N ALA A 86 9.89 -2.06 11.33
CA ALA A 86 8.78 -2.17 10.39
C ALA A 86 8.58 -3.63 9.97
N THR A 87 7.34 -4.11 10.00
CA THR A 87 6.97 -5.46 9.53
C THR A 87 6.95 -5.51 8.02
N ALA A 88 6.49 -4.44 7.39
CA ALA A 88 6.43 -4.26 5.95
C ALA A 88 6.59 -2.77 5.59
N LEU A 89 6.78 -2.49 4.32
CA LEU A 89 6.79 -1.12 3.80
C LEU A 89 5.63 -0.88 2.84
N SER A 90 5.14 0.34 2.81
CA SER A 90 4.30 0.89 1.75
C SER A 90 5.10 1.99 1.04
N ILE A 91 5.29 1.88 -0.28
CA ILE A 91 6.05 2.88 -1.03
C ILE A 91 5.16 3.51 -2.10
N LEU A 92 4.93 4.83 -1.98
CA LEU A 92 4.17 5.60 -2.96
C LEU A 92 4.90 5.63 -4.30
N THR A 93 4.20 5.26 -5.37
CA THR A 93 4.74 5.27 -6.73
C THR A 93 4.01 6.23 -7.66
N ASP A 94 2.90 6.83 -7.22
CA ASP A 94 2.25 7.92 -7.94
C ASP A 94 3.09 9.21 -7.89
N ASN A 95 3.40 9.77 -9.06
CA ASN A 95 4.28 10.94 -9.17
C ASN A 95 3.52 12.25 -8.89
N LYS A 96 2.44 12.51 -9.63
CA LYS A 96 1.77 13.83 -9.64
C LYS A 96 1.24 14.21 -8.27
N TYR A 97 0.55 13.30 -7.60
CA TYR A 97 -0.16 13.59 -6.37
C TYR A 97 0.66 13.27 -5.11
N PHE A 98 1.56 12.28 -5.18
CA PHE A 98 2.29 11.79 -4.01
C PHE A 98 3.82 11.95 -4.10
N GLY A 99 4.35 12.48 -5.22
CA GLY A 99 5.80 12.63 -5.42
C GLY A 99 6.55 11.30 -5.45
N GLY A 100 5.83 10.23 -5.78
CA GLY A 100 6.33 8.87 -5.84
C GLY A 100 6.98 8.51 -7.17
N SER A 101 7.53 7.30 -7.24
CA SER A 101 8.08 6.72 -8.47
C SER A 101 8.32 5.22 -8.27
N ASN A 102 8.16 4.42 -9.34
CA ASN A 102 8.55 3.00 -9.36
C ASN A 102 10.03 2.80 -8.97
N ILE A 103 10.86 3.80 -9.27
CA ILE A 103 12.28 3.76 -8.95
C ILE A 103 12.54 3.75 -7.44
N HIS A 104 11.63 4.27 -6.61
CA HIS A 104 11.77 4.27 -5.16
C HIS A 104 11.79 2.85 -4.58
N ILE A 105 10.93 1.94 -5.09
CA ILE A 105 10.94 0.53 -4.67
C ILE A 105 12.25 -0.13 -5.08
N ARG A 106 12.67 0.06 -6.33
CA ARG A 106 13.95 -0.49 -6.82
C ARG A 106 15.13 0.03 -6.00
N THR A 107 15.15 1.31 -5.69
CA THR A 107 16.19 1.94 -4.87
C THR A 107 16.20 1.35 -3.46
N ALA A 108 15.05 1.17 -2.82
CA ALA A 108 14.95 0.51 -1.52
C ALA A 108 15.52 -0.92 -1.56
N ARG A 109 15.18 -1.72 -2.57
CA ARG A 109 15.76 -3.08 -2.74
C ARG A 109 17.26 -3.07 -2.93
N LEU A 110 17.79 -2.15 -3.76
CA LEU A 110 19.24 -1.97 -3.94
C LEU A 110 19.95 -1.54 -2.64
N SER A 111 19.24 -0.84 -1.75
CA SER A 111 19.70 -0.47 -0.40
C SER A 111 19.51 -1.58 0.64
N LYS A 112 19.30 -2.82 0.19
CA LYS A 112 19.24 -4.06 0.99
C LYS A 112 17.94 -4.24 1.81
N VAL A 113 16.87 -3.52 1.53
CA VAL A 113 15.56 -3.78 2.12
C VAL A 113 15.08 -5.19 1.72
N LYS A 114 14.74 -6.03 2.72
CA LYS A 114 14.34 -7.43 2.55
C LYS A 114 12.88 -7.69 2.90
N ILE A 115 12.30 -6.90 3.82
CA ILE A 115 10.91 -7.03 4.24
C ILE A 115 9.93 -6.80 3.08
N PRO A 116 8.66 -7.24 3.19
CA PRO A 116 7.66 -7.03 2.15
C PRO A 116 7.50 -5.55 1.79
N ILE A 117 7.25 -5.26 0.50
CA ILE A 117 6.97 -3.91 0.00
C ILE A 117 5.65 -3.91 -0.76
N LEU A 118 4.71 -3.09 -0.31
CA LEU A 118 3.48 -2.76 -0.98
C LEU A 118 3.73 -1.70 -2.06
N TYR A 119 3.34 -1.99 -3.30
CA TYR A 119 3.26 -1.03 -4.39
C TYR A 119 2.01 -0.15 -4.19
N LYS A 120 2.20 1.04 -3.63
CA LYS A 120 1.11 1.96 -3.30
C LYS A 120 0.85 2.90 -4.47
N ASN A 121 -0.16 2.57 -5.29
CA ASN A 121 -0.59 3.35 -6.45
C ASN A 121 -2.09 3.14 -6.68
N PHE A 122 -2.68 3.93 -7.57
CA PHE A 122 -4.02 3.69 -8.13
C PHE A 122 -3.86 2.76 -9.32
N ILE A 123 -4.04 1.46 -9.09
CA ILE A 123 -3.95 0.44 -10.15
C ILE A 123 -5.31 0.37 -10.85
N ILE A 124 -5.30 0.65 -12.15
CA ILE A 124 -6.46 0.64 -13.04
C ILE A 124 -6.21 -0.15 -14.33
N ASP A 125 -5.01 -0.72 -14.45
CA ASP A 125 -4.59 -1.46 -15.65
C ASP A 125 -3.53 -2.50 -15.26
N GLU A 126 -3.57 -3.67 -15.89
CA GLU A 126 -2.59 -4.76 -15.65
C GLU A 126 -1.15 -4.34 -15.90
N TYR A 127 -0.92 -3.39 -16.79
CA TYR A 127 0.40 -2.81 -17.05
C TYR A 127 1.11 -2.39 -15.78
N GLN A 128 0.37 -1.79 -14.84
CA GLN A 128 0.92 -1.34 -13.56
C GLN A 128 1.29 -2.51 -12.64
N ILE A 129 0.63 -3.66 -12.76
CA ILE A 129 0.95 -4.87 -11.99
C ILE A 129 2.31 -5.44 -12.45
N TYR A 130 2.55 -5.47 -13.76
CA TYR A 130 3.87 -5.83 -14.30
C TYR A 130 4.96 -4.85 -13.85
N GLN A 131 4.67 -3.53 -13.85
CA GLN A 131 5.60 -2.52 -13.33
C GLN A 131 5.92 -2.75 -11.85
N ALA A 132 4.92 -3.08 -11.03
CA ALA A 132 5.09 -3.38 -9.62
C ALA A 132 6.05 -4.56 -9.41
N ARG A 133 5.83 -5.66 -10.13
CA ARG A 133 6.69 -6.86 -10.05
C ARG A 133 8.14 -6.55 -10.40
N ILE A 134 8.35 -5.87 -11.53
CA ILE A 134 9.68 -5.53 -12.03
C ILE A 134 10.41 -4.55 -11.10
N SER A 135 9.68 -3.66 -10.42
CA SER A 135 10.28 -2.75 -9.45
C SER A 135 10.73 -3.43 -8.15
N GLY A 136 10.25 -4.66 -7.88
CA GLY A 136 10.62 -5.45 -6.69
C GLY A 136 9.59 -5.39 -5.56
N ALA A 137 8.35 -4.98 -5.86
CA ALA A 137 7.23 -5.08 -4.94
C ALA A 137 6.87 -6.55 -4.67
N THR A 138 6.31 -6.82 -3.50
CA THR A 138 5.85 -8.15 -3.07
C THR A 138 4.33 -8.20 -2.93
N ALA A 139 3.71 -7.05 -2.81
CA ALA A 139 2.25 -6.89 -2.81
C ALA A 139 1.86 -5.64 -3.59
N ILE A 140 0.62 -5.63 -4.08
CA ILE A 140 -0.01 -4.48 -4.73
C ILE A 140 -1.22 -4.01 -3.97
N LEU A 141 -1.57 -2.73 -4.14
CA LEU A 141 -2.83 -2.16 -3.67
C LEU A 141 -3.87 -2.22 -4.78
N LEU A 142 -5.04 -2.77 -4.48
CA LEU A 142 -6.26 -2.56 -5.27
C LEU A 142 -7.26 -1.76 -4.43
N ILE A 143 -7.97 -0.82 -5.04
CA ILE A 143 -8.93 0.06 -4.35
C ILE A 143 -10.33 -0.25 -4.89
N ALA A 144 -11.21 -0.77 -4.05
CA ALA A 144 -12.55 -1.18 -4.44
C ALA A 144 -13.33 -0.04 -5.15
N ALA A 145 -13.23 1.18 -4.63
CA ALA A 145 -13.87 2.36 -5.21
C ALA A 145 -13.36 2.75 -6.62
N CYS A 146 -12.24 2.18 -7.08
CA CYS A 146 -11.63 2.49 -8.38
C CYS A 146 -11.90 1.44 -9.46
N LEU A 147 -12.44 0.28 -9.10
CA LEU A 147 -12.50 -0.92 -9.94
C LEU A 147 -13.89 -1.55 -9.86
N THR A 148 -14.31 -2.16 -10.96
CA THR A 148 -15.40 -3.13 -10.91
C THR A 148 -14.93 -4.43 -10.24
N LYS A 149 -15.86 -5.25 -9.72
CA LYS A 149 -15.50 -6.56 -9.15
C LYS A 149 -14.79 -7.47 -10.16
N GLU A 150 -15.18 -7.39 -11.45
CA GLU A 150 -14.56 -8.15 -12.53
C GLU A 150 -13.10 -7.73 -12.78
N GLU A 151 -12.85 -6.42 -12.87
CA GLU A 151 -11.48 -5.88 -12.99
C GLU A 151 -10.64 -6.25 -11.78
N CYS A 152 -11.21 -6.11 -10.56
CA CYS A 152 -10.51 -6.44 -9.32
C CYS A 152 -10.10 -7.92 -9.29
N ARG A 153 -11.01 -8.85 -9.63
CA ARG A 153 -10.70 -10.28 -9.74
C ARG A 153 -9.58 -10.55 -10.73
N LYS A 154 -9.68 -9.99 -11.93
CA LYS A 154 -8.65 -10.13 -12.96
C LYS A 154 -7.27 -9.65 -12.46
N PHE A 155 -7.23 -8.54 -11.73
CA PHE A 155 -5.98 -7.99 -11.20
C PHE A 155 -5.43 -8.82 -10.04
N ILE A 156 -6.29 -9.40 -9.20
CA ILE A 156 -5.88 -10.38 -8.17
C ILE A 156 -5.21 -11.57 -8.85
N ASP A 157 -5.87 -12.17 -9.85
CA ASP A 157 -5.35 -13.33 -10.58
C ASP A 157 -4.00 -13.02 -11.24
N THR A 158 -3.86 -11.84 -11.87
CA THR A 158 -2.60 -11.40 -12.48
C THR A 158 -1.50 -11.21 -11.44
N ALA A 159 -1.80 -10.62 -10.28
CA ALA A 159 -0.83 -10.46 -9.20
C ALA A 159 -0.34 -11.82 -8.67
N HIS A 160 -1.26 -12.74 -8.44
CA HIS A 160 -0.95 -14.10 -7.98
C HIS A 160 -0.12 -14.88 -9.00
N LEU A 161 -0.43 -14.80 -10.31
CA LEU A 161 0.38 -15.39 -11.37
C LEU A 161 1.83 -14.89 -11.36
N LEU A 162 2.06 -13.65 -10.93
CA LEU A 162 3.38 -13.04 -10.80
C LEU A 162 4.01 -13.26 -9.40
N GLY A 163 3.37 -14.01 -8.51
CA GLY A 163 3.86 -14.29 -7.16
C GLY A 163 3.79 -13.10 -6.21
N MET A 164 2.89 -12.15 -6.46
CA MET A 164 2.62 -11.02 -5.57
C MET A 164 1.29 -11.22 -4.84
N GLU A 165 1.20 -10.68 -3.64
CA GLU A 165 -0.02 -10.61 -2.84
C GLU A 165 -0.80 -9.31 -3.12
N VAL A 166 -2.06 -9.29 -2.69
CA VAL A 166 -2.98 -8.15 -2.88
C VAL A 166 -3.51 -7.66 -1.54
N LEU A 167 -3.34 -6.36 -1.29
CA LEU A 167 -4.08 -5.60 -0.29
C LEU A 167 -5.27 -4.92 -0.98
N LEU A 168 -6.49 -5.35 -0.67
CA LEU A 168 -7.72 -4.74 -1.18
C LEU A 168 -8.23 -3.68 -0.22
N GLU A 169 -8.14 -2.42 -0.62
CA GLU A 169 -8.54 -1.25 0.16
C GLU A 169 -10.03 -0.95 -0.03
N MET A 170 -10.74 -0.81 1.09
CA MET A 170 -12.17 -0.54 1.19
C MET A 170 -12.41 0.67 2.10
N HIS A 171 -13.43 1.50 1.77
CA HIS A 171 -13.72 2.75 2.47
C HIS A 171 -15.13 2.79 3.08
N SER A 172 -16.04 1.99 2.55
CA SER A 172 -17.46 1.99 2.90
C SER A 172 -18.00 0.60 3.13
N GLU A 173 -19.21 0.51 3.70
CA GLU A 173 -19.91 -0.76 3.84
C GLU A 173 -20.15 -1.44 2.48
N ALA A 174 -20.47 -0.67 1.44
CA ALA A 174 -20.67 -1.20 0.09
C ALA A 174 -19.39 -1.82 -0.48
N ASP A 175 -18.20 -1.24 -0.19
CA ASP A 175 -16.93 -1.78 -0.64
C ASP A 175 -16.63 -3.13 0.01
N THR A 176 -17.15 -3.42 1.21
CA THR A 176 -16.90 -4.71 1.89
C THR A 176 -17.45 -5.91 1.14
N GLU A 177 -18.35 -5.72 0.18
CA GLU A 177 -18.80 -6.78 -0.73
C GLU A 177 -17.65 -7.34 -1.60
N TYR A 178 -16.59 -6.54 -1.84
CA TYR A 178 -15.42 -6.99 -2.58
C TYR A 178 -14.58 -8.02 -1.80
N ALA A 179 -14.83 -8.19 -0.49
CA ALA A 179 -14.16 -9.22 0.32
C ALA A 179 -14.43 -10.64 -0.18
N GLU A 180 -15.54 -10.88 -0.90
CA GLU A 180 -15.84 -12.16 -1.56
C GLU A 180 -14.81 -12.56 -2.63
N LEU A 181 -13.99 -11.61 -3.12
CA LEU A 181 -12.93 -11.85 -4.10
C LEU A 181 -11.71 -12.55 -3.49
N GLN A 182 -11.67 -12.68 -2.16
CA GLN A 182 -10.63 -13.38 -1.40
C GLN A 182 -9.20 -12.87 -1.69
N PRO A 183 -8.93 -11.57 -1.50
CA PRO A 183 -7.56 -11.04 -1.54
C PRO A 183 -6.74 -11.60 -0.38
N ASP A 184 -5.42 -11.43 -0.41
CA ASP A 184 -4.52 -11.89 0.65
C ASP A 184 -4.66 -11.04 1.93
N MET A 185 -4.99 -9.76 1.78
CA MET A 185 -5.17 -8.81 2.87
C MET A 185 -6.37 -7.89 2.61
N TYR A 186 -7.11 -7.58 3.68
CA TYR A 186 -8.33 -6.75 3.67
C TYR A 186 -8.04 -5.41 4.34
N GLY A 187 -7.96 -4.34 3.56
CA GLY A 187 -7.66 -2.99 4.03
C GLY A 187 -8.93 -2.18 4.31
N ILE A 188 -9.03 -1.58 5.49
CA ILE A 188 -10.01 -0.52 5.77
C ILE A 188 -9.26 0.80 5.85
N ASN A 189 -9.55 1.69 4.90
CA ASN A 189 -9.01 3.03 4.90
C ASN A 189 -9.96 3.99 5.63
N ASN A 190 -9.46 4.57 6.72
CA ASN A 190 -10.20 5.52 7.56
C ASN A 190 -10.30 6.91 6.94
N ARG A 191 -9.61 7.16 5.81
CA ARG A 191 -9.68 8.43 5.10
C ARG A 191 -10.68 8.35 3.96
N ASN A 192 -11.65 9.25 3.97
CA ASN A 192 -12.55 9.44 2.83
C ASN A 192 -11.78 10.02 1.65
N LEU A 193 -11.88 9.39 0.48
CA LEU A 193 -11.12 9.80 -0.71
C LEU A 193 -11.63 11.11 -1.32
N GLY A 194 -12.89 11.47 -1.12
CA GLY A 194 -13.49 12.72 -1.64
C GLY A 194 -13.24 13.93 -0.74
N SER A 195 -13.50 13.79 0.59
CA SER A 195 -13.38 14.91 1.55
C SER A 195 -12.01 15.03 2.22
N PHE A 196 -11.19 13.99 2.17
CA PHE A 196 -9.94 13.81 2.94
C PHE A 196 -10.14 13.76 4.46
N GLU A 197 -11.36 13.78 4.95
CA GLU A 197 -11.64 13.56 6.35
C GLU A 197 -11.21 12.16 6.78
N THR A 198 -10.69 12.04 7.99
CA THR A 198 -10.19 10.77 8.51
C THR A 198 -10.92 10.46 9.81
N ASP A 199 -11.63 9.33 9.83
CA ASP A 199 -12.34 8.84 11.01
C ASP A 199 -11.93 7.38 11.31
N ILE A 200 -11.16 7.20 12.38
CA ILE A 200 -10.68 5.88 12.82
C ILE A 200 -11.83 4.91 13.17
N ASN A 201 -13.02 5.44 13.49
CA ASN A 201 -14.20 4.62 13.78
C ASN A 201 -14.61 3.74 12.59
N ASN A 202 -14.25 4.12 11.37
CA ASN A 202 -14.53 3.31 10.18
C ASN A 202 -13.92 1.90 10.32
N SER A 203 -12.69 1.78 10.80
CA SER A 203 -12.06 0.48 11.08
C SER A 203 -12.81 -0.32 12.14
N PHE A 204 -13.34 0.32 13.19
CA PHE A 204 -14.11 -0.38 14.24
C PHE A 204 -15.48 -0.86 13.73
N GLN A 205 -16.12 -0.11 12.85
CA GLN A 205 -17.45 -0.44 12.32
C GLN A 205 -17.39 -1.54 11.26
N LEU A 206 -16.44 -1.47 10.33
CA LEU A 206 -16.41 -2.35 9.16
C LEU A 206 -15.75 -3.70 9.40
N ILE A 207 -14.99 -3.88 10.48
CA ILE A 207 -14.26 -5.12 10.73
C ILE A 207 -15.16 -6.36 10.77
N SER A 208 -16.39 -6.23 11.30
CA SER A 208 -17.36 -7.33 11.39
C SER A 208 -17.89 -7.80 10.04
N ARG A 209 -17.69 -7.02 8.98
CA ARG A 209 -18.07 -7.34 7.60
C ARG A 209 -17.00 -8.15 6.87
N LEU A 210 -15.78 -8.23 7.42
CA LEU A 210 -14.65 -8.90 6.80
C LEU A 210 -14.54 -10.35 7.27
N PRO A 211 -13.98 -11.27 6.45
CA PRO A 211 -13.77 -12.65 6.84
C PRO A 211 -12.99 -12.76 8.15
N ALA A 212 -13.43 -13.65 9.06
CA ALA A 212 -12.86 -13.78 10.40
C ALA A 212 -11.37 -14.15 10.38
N ASP A 213 -10.98 -15.03 9.47
CA ASP A 213 -9.65 -15.59 9.27
C ASP A 213 -8.75 -14.74 8.34
N GLY A 214 -9.30 -13.70 7.70
CA GLY A 214 -8.56 -12.82 6.82
C GLY A 214 -7.57 -11.90 7.55
N VAL A 215 -6.42 -11.60 6.93
CA VAL A 215 -5.46 -10.62 7.42
C VAL A 215 -6.00 -9.22 7.19
N LYS A 216 -6.36 -8.53 8.28
CA LYS A 216 -6.98 -7.20 8.24
C LYS A 216 -5.95 -6.10 8.47
N VAL A 217 -6.01 -5.06 7.64
CA VAL A 217 -5.13 -3.90 7.67
C VAL A 217 -5.97 -2.64 7.90
N SER A 218 -5.60 -1.83 8.89
CA SER A 218 -6.18 -0.48 9.09
C SER A 218 -5.23 0.57 8.51
N GLU A 219 -5.78 1.51 7.76
CA GLU A 219 -5.02 2.54 7.05
C GLU A 219 -5.55 3.93 7.39
N SER A 220 -4.64 4.89 7.50
CA SER A 220 -4.94 6.29 7.84
C SER A 220 -5.47 6.51 9.25
N GLY A 221 -5.20 7.68 9.83
CA GLY A 221 -5.73 8.07 11.15
C GLY A 221 -5.10 7.41 12.36
N ILE A 222 -4.14 6.51 12.18
CA ILE A 222 -3.44 5.84 13.28
C ILE A 222 -2.34 6.76 13.80
N SER A 223 -2.65 7.50 14.86
CA SER A 223 -1.78 8.55 15.39
C SER A 223 -1.02 8.16 16.68
N SER A 224 -1.44 7.10 17.37
CA SER A 224 -0.81 6.67 18.61
C SER A 224 -0.72 5.14 18.74
N PRO A 225 0.22 4.64 19.57
CA PRO A 225 0.33 3.21 19.89
C PRO A 225 -0.94 2.62 20.53
N GLU A 226 -1.70 3.41 21.28
CA GLU A 226 -2.95 3.00 21.94
C GLU A 226 -4.00 2.61 20.90
N ILE A 227 -4.10 3.36 19.80
CA ILE A 227 -5.00 3.03 18.67
C ILE A 227 -4.60 1.68 18.05
N VAL A 228 -3.30 1.42 17.89
CA VAL A 228 -2.81 0.13 17.39
C VAL A 228 -3.25 -1.01 18.32
N LYS A 229 -3.08 -0.86 19.64
CA LYS A 229 -3.52 -1.86 20.64
C LYS A 229 -5.02 -2.13 20.56
N GLN A 230 -5.83 -1.07 20.46
CA GLN A 230 -7.29 -1.19 20.34
C GLN A 230 -7.69 -1.93 19.05
N LEU A 231 -7.15 -1.52 17.91
CA LEU A 231 -7.43 -2.17 16.63
C LEU A 231 -6.96 -3.64 16.60
N ARG A 232 -5.79 -3.91 17.18
CA ARG A 232 -5.26 -5.27 17.30
C ARG A 232 -6.18 -6.16 18.16
N SER A 233 -6.73 -5.64 19.25
CA SER A 233 -7.62 -6.39 20.16
C SER A 233 -8.91 -6.85 19.48
N ILE A 234 -9.35 -6.16 18.43
CA ILE A 234 -10.53 -6.53 17.63
C ILE A 234 -10.21 -7.34 16.38
N GLY A 235 -8.92 -7.63 16.09
CA GLY A 235 -8.53 -8.56 15.04
C GLY A 235 -7.71 -8.00 13.88
N TYR A 236 -7.37 -6.70 13.85
CA TYR A 236 -6.41 -6.18 12.89
C TYR A 236 -5.01 -6.76 13.11
N ARG A 237 -4.27 -7.00 12.02
CA ARG A 237 -2.88 -7.48 12.04
C ARG A 237 -1.90 -6.54 11.35
N GLY A 238 -2.38 -5.65 10.48
CA GLY A 238 -1.58 -4.65 9.80
C GLY A 238 -2.04 -3.22 10.12
N PHE A 239 -1.08 -2.29 10.24
CA PHE A 239 -1.32 -0.89 10.58
C PHE A 239 -0.47 -0.01 9.66
N LEU A 240 -1.09 0.61 8.65
CA LEU A 240 -0.39 1.42 7.67
C LEU A 240 -0.27 2.87 8.16
N ILE A 241 0.97 3.29 8.43
CA ILE A 241 1.30 4.59 9.02
C ILE A 241 2.39 5.28 8.19
N GLY A 242 2.11 6.49 7.71
CA GLY A 242 3.05 7.26 6.89
C GLY A 242 3.36 8.64 7.44
N GLU A 243 2.38 9.54 7.40
CA GLU A 243 2.58 10.96 7.77
C GLU A 243 3.16 11.11 9.17
N ASN A 244 2.76 10.27 10.10
CA ASN A 244 3.19 10.33 11.49
C ASN A 244 4.72 10.18 11.65
N PHE A 245 5.34 9.40 10.78
CA PHE A 245 6.79 9.21 10.76
C PHE A 245 7.49 10.16 9.79
N MET A 246 6.95 10.32 8.57
CA MET A 246 7.60 11.09 7.50
C MET A 246 7.73 12.59 7.78
N LYS A 247 6.94 13.15 8.69
CA LYS A 247 7.03 14.55 9.13
C LYS A 247 8.17 14.82 10.12
N GLU A 248 8.69 13.76 10.75
CA GLU A 248 9.76 13.87 11.75
C GLU A 248 11.13 13.99 11.08
N PRO A 249 12.10 14.66 11.70
CA PRO A 249 13.45 14.80 11.16
C PRO A 249 14.14 13.45 10.91
N ASP A 250 13.88 12.45 11.76
CA ASP A 250 14.32 11.06 11.61
C ASP A 250 13.10 10.12 11.64
N PRO A 251 12.56 9.77 10.45
CA PRO A 251 11.41 8.88 10.36
C PRO A 251 11.64 7.48 10.95
N GLY A 252 12.87 6.96 10.86
CA GLY A 252 13.20 5.65 11.42
C GLY A 252 13.20 5.64 12.95
N LEU A 253 13.78 6.66 13.56
CA LEU A 253 13.73 6.84 15.02
C LEU A 253 12.30 7.08 15.51
N ALA A 254 11.51 7.85 14.76
CA ALA A 254 10.09 8.06 15.06
C ALA A 254 9.31 6.74 15.08
N LEU A 255 9.57 5.86 14.11
CA LEU A 255 9.01 4.51 14.08
C LEU A 255 9.46 3.68 15.29
N ALA A 256 10.76 3.66 15.61
CA ALA A 256 11.30 2.90 16.75
C ALA A 256 10.62 3.33 18.07
N ASN A 257 10.51 4.64 18.30
CA ASN A 257 9.86 5.19 19.49
C ASN A 257 8.36 4.86 19.56
N PHE A 258 7.70 4.78 18.42
CA PHE A 258 6.29 4.38 18.31
C PHE A 258 6.12 2.89 18.65
N ILE A 259 6.94 2.02 18.07
CA ILE A 259 6.90 0.57 18.28
C ILE A 259 7.22 0.20 19.73
N ALA A 260 8.18 0.88 20.36
CA ALA A 260 8.56 0.64 21.75
C ALA A 260 7.40 0.84 22.76
N GLN A 261 6.31 1.44 22.33
CA GLN A 261 5.12 1.71 23.16
C GLN A 261 3.94 0.78 22.83
N ILE A 262 4.05 -0.08 21.80
CA ILE A 262 3.05 -1.10 21.46
C ILE A 262 3.24 -2.33 22.36
#